data_e30319a149581d2cc4844dccea4806ca
#
_entry.id   e30319a149581d2cc4844dccea4806ca
#
_cell.length_a   1.000
_cell.length_b   1.000
_cell.length_c   1.000
_cell.angle_alpha   90.00
_cell.angle_beta   90.00
_cell.angle_gamma   90.00
#
_symmetry.space_group_name_H-M   'P 1'
#
loop_
_entity.id
_entity.type
_entity.pdbx_description
1 polymer ?
#
loop_
_entity_poly.entity_id
_entity_poly.type
_entity_poly.pdbx_seq_one_letter_code
_entity_poly.pdbx_strand_id
1 'polypeptide(L)'
;VHESCGHGFAKLNDEYSYEEMGAAPEGLIEQVKLMQELGWSANISTTSDPELVPWAHLLKDDRYKSGDGNGFQLTVLEGAGTYVKNLWRPTDDSMMHNNGYGFNAPSREAIYKRVMSLSNGSPWEYDYEEFVTFDQAHLPVNSASTRTPLRDDEQQDFFDKEEMRKLPRLHSPIFTGERIPF
;
A
#
# COMPACT_ATOMS: atom_id res chain seq x y z
N VAL A 1 5.76 -7.97 3.16
CA VAL A 1 4.53 -7.51 2.47
C VAL A 1 4.72 -6.08 2.01
N HIS A 2 5.13 -5.13 2.86
CA HIS A 2 5.41 -3.73 2.53
C HIS A 2 6.29 -3.60 1.27
N GLU A 3 7.51 -4.12 1.31
CA GLU A 3 8.49 -4.02 0.20
C GLU A 3 8.03 -4.73 -1.07
N SER A 4 7.61 -6.00 -0.95
CA SER A 4 7.33 -6.82 -2.13
C SER A 4 5.96 -6.56 -2.74
N CYS A 5 4.92 -6.47 -1.93
CA CYS A 5 3.56 -6.21 -2.40
C CYS A 5 3.30 -4.71 -2.59
N GLY A 6 3.67 -3.88 -1.62
CA GLY A 6 3.49 -2.43 -1.69
C GLY A 6 4.32 -1.80 -2.79
N HIS A 7 5.63 -1.69 -2.59
CA HIS A 7 6.52 -1.05 -3.57
C HIS A 7 6.72 -1.88 -4.83
N GLY A 8 7.05 -3.16 -4.66
CA GLY A 8 7.44 -4.02 -5.77
C GLY A 8 6.29 -4.30 -6.74
N PHE A 9 5.15 -4.75 -6.25
CA PHE A 9 4.02 -5.16 -7.07
C PHE A 9 3.06 -4.01 -7.39
N ALA A 10 2.50 -3.37 -6.36
CA ALA A 10 1.45 -2.35 -6.52
C ALA A 10 1.98 -0.94 -6.79
N LYS A 11 3.31 -0.72 -6.76
CA LYS A 11 3.96 0.56 -7.01
C LYS A 11 3.47 1.69 -6.08
N LEU A 12 3.21 1.33 -4.82
CA LEU A 12 2.84 2.26 -3.77
C LEU A 12 4.08 2.98 -3.24
N ASN A 13 3.85 4.15 -2.63
CA ASN A 13 4.86 4.91 -1.90
C ASN A 13 4.75 4.69 -0.39
N ASP A 14 5.79 5.09 0.34
CA ASP A 14 5.77 5.18 1.80
C ASP A 14 4.76 6.24 2.27
N GLU A 15 4.00 5.91 3.30
CA GLU A 15 3.07 6.83 3.93
C GLU A 15 3.62 7.44 5.23
N TYR A 16 4.81 7.01 5.66
CA TYR A 16 5.50 7.58 6.82
C TYR A 16 6.33 8.81 6.45
N SER A 17 6.70 9.58 7.46
CA SER A 17 7.57 10.75 7.34
C SER A 17 8.56 10.81 8.52
N TYR A 18 9.69 11.46 8.29
CA TYR A 18 10.71 11.72 9.30
C TYR A 18 10.84 13.23 9.51
N GLU A 19 10.84 13.68 10.76
CA GLU A 19 10.87 15.12 11.09
C GLU A 19 12.07 15.85 10.47
N GLU A 20 13.22 15.17 10.39
CA GLU A 20 14.45 15.71 9.82
C GLU A 20 14.42 15.91 8.31
N MET A 21 13.49 15.28 7.60
CA MET A 21 13.39 15.38 6.14
C MET A 21 12.74 16.68 5.67
N GLY A 22 11.98 17.35 6.52
CA GLY A 22 11.35 18.63 6.19
C GLY A 22 10.30 18.52 5.07
N ALA A 23 10.34 19.49 4.14
CA ALA A 23 9.41 19.53 3.01
C ALA A 23 9.94 18.76 1.80
N ALA A 24 9.05 18.05 1.11
CA ALA A 24 9.39 17.37 -0.14
C ALA A 24 9.89 18.39 -1.19
N PRO A 25 11.03 18.14 -1.85
CA PRO A 25 11.56 19.03 -2.88
C PRO A 25 10.67 18.97 -4.14
N GLU A 26 10.64 20.09 -4.89
CA GLU A 26 9.81 20.23 -6.09
C GLU A 26 10.04 19.12 -7.12
N GLY A 27 11.29 18.74 -7.36
CA GLY A 27 11.61 17.65 -8.29
C GLY A 27 11.03 16.30 -7.90
N LEU A 28 10.88 16.00 -6.59
CA LEU A 28 10.19 14.80 -6.13
C LEU A 28 8.68 14.90 -6.35
N ILE A 29 8.09 16.08 -6.10
CA ILE A 29 6.67 16.33 -6.33
C ILE A 29 6.32 16.11 -7.81
N GLU A 30 7.14 16.62 -8.72
CA GLU A 30 6.98 16.39 -10.16
C GLU A 30 7.12 14.91 -10.53
N GLN A 31 8.10 14.22 -9.94
CA GLN A 31 8.28 12.78 -10.15
C GLN A 31 7.05 11.98 -9.68
N VAL A 32 6.48 12.31 -8.52
CA VAL A 32 5.26 11.67 -8.03
C VAL A 32 4.10 11.88 -9.00
N LYS A 33 3.92 13.10 -9.53
CA LYS A 33 2.88 13.38 -10.54
C LYS A 33 3.04 12.52 -11.79
N LEU A 34 4.27 12.41 -12.32
CA LEU A 34 4.55 11.55 -13.47
C LEU A 34 4.28 10.07 -13.17
N MET A 35 4.61 9.60 -11.97
CA MET A 35 4.28 8.23 -11.55
C MET A 35 2.76 8.01 -11.48
N GLN A 36 2.00 9.01 -11.01
CA GLN A 36 0.55 8.94 -10.95
C GLN A 36 -0.12 8.86 -12.33
N GLU A 37 0.45 9.49 -13.35
CA GLU A 37 0.01 9.33 -14.75
C GLU A 37 0.16 7.88 -15.24
N LEU A 38 1.10 7.12 -14.68
CA LEU A 38 1.29 5.70 -14.96
C LEU A 38 0.43 4.78 -14.06
N GLY A 39 -0.42 5.35 -13.19
CA GLY A 39 -1.21 4.61 -12.21
C GLY A 39 -0.42 4.11 -11.00
N TRP A 40 0.79 4.65 -10.77
CA TRP A 40 1.63 4.35 -9.60
C TRP A 40 1.40 5.39 -8.49
N SER A 41 1.96 5.15 -7.31
CA SER A 41 1.89 6.11 -6.17
C SER A 41 0.45 6.54 -5.81
N ALA A 42 -0.53 5.66 -6.02
CA ALA A 42 -1.94 5.95 -5.82
C ALA A 42 -2.32 6.24 -4.35
N ASN A 43 -1.43 5.88 -3.43
CA ASN A 43 -1.62 6.02 -1.98
C ASN A 43 -0.99 7.29 -1.39
N ILE A 44 -0.40 8.15 -2.19
CA ILE A 44 0.06 9.48 -1.76
C ILE A 44 -0.46 10.56 -2.71
N SER A 45 -0.45 11.82 -2.26
CA SER A 45 -0.88 12.97 -3.07
C SER A 45 0.12 14.11 -3.00
N THR A 46 0.17 14.90 -4.07
CA THR A 46 0.92 16.15 -4.15
C THR A 46 0.04 17.39 -3.88
N THR A 47 -1.21 17.18 -3.47
CA THR A 47 -2.17 18.23 -3.10
C THR A 47 -2.95 17.84 -1.85
N SER A 48 -3.32 18.83 -1.06
CA SER A 48 -4.22 18.67 0.10
C SER A 48 -5.70 18.78 -0.28
N ASP A 49 -6.03 19.10 -1.52
CA ASP A 49 -7.41 19.24 -1.96
C ASP A 49 -8.10 17.87 -2.03
N PRO A 50 -9.13 17.61 -1.19
CA PRO A 50 -9.81 16.33 -1.16
C PRO A 50 -10.54 15.98 -2.46
N GLU A 51 -10.79 16.95 -3.35
CA GLU A 51 -11.39 16.74 -4.65
C GLU A 51 -10.37 16.28 -5.70
N LEU A 52 -9.07 16.50 -5.46
CA LEU A 52 -7.99 16.27 -6.42
C LEU A 52 -7.02 15.15 -6.00
N VAL A 53 -7.13 14.63 -4.78
CA VAL A 53 -6.29 13.50 -4.35
C VAL A 53 -6.64 12.23 -5.14
N PRO A 54 -5.69 11.30 -5.37
CA PRO A 54 -5.94 10.07 -6.11
C PRO A 54 -7.12 9.23 -5.58
N TRP A 55 -7.43 9.33 -4.30
CA TRP A 55 -8.53 8.62 -3.63
C TRP A 55 -9.79 9.48 -3.39
N ALA A 56 -9.97 10.61 -4.13
CA ALA A 56 -11.12 11.50 -3.98
C ALA A 56 -12.47 10.79 -4.14
N HIS A 57 -12.56 9.81 -5.03
CA HIS A 57 -13.74 8.99 -5.26
C HIS A 57 -14.11 8.15 -4.03
N LEU A 58 -13.13 7.59 -3.33
CA LEU A 58 -13.33 6.85 -2.08
C LEU A 58 -13.78 7.76 -0.92
N LEU A 59 -13.27 9.01 -0.86
CA LEU A 59 -13.71 9.98 0.15
C LEU A 59 -15.20 10.35 0.01
N LYS A 60 -15.75 10.27 -1.18
CA LYS A 60 -17.15 10.57 -1.49
C LYS A 60 -18.09 9.39 -1.31
N ASP A 61 -17.56 8.18 -1.22
CA ASP A 61 -18.34 6.95 -1.12
C ASP A 61 -18.75 6.68 0.32
N ASP A 62 -20.07 6.57 0.55
CA ASP A 62 -20.63 6.32 1.88
C ASP A 62 -20.14 5.00 2.51
N ARG A 63 -19.75 4.04 1.69
CA ARG A 63 -19.24 2.73 2.14
C ARG A 63 -17.89 2.84 2.87
N TYR A 64 -17.14 3.94 2.67
CA TYR A 64 -15.86 4.22 3.34
C TYR A 64 -15.95 5.29 4.43
N LYS A 65 -17.12 5.90 4.67
CA LYS A 65 -17.31 6.94 5.69
C LYS A 65 -17.08 6.46 7.13
N SER A 66 -17.32 5.18 7.39
CA SER A 66 -17.07 4.58 8.71
C SER A 66 -15.62 4.17 8.95
N GLY A 67 -14.77 4.37 7.98
CA GLY A 67 -13.36 3.99 7.98
C GLY A 67 -13.00 3.10 6.79
N ASP A 68 -11.71 2.90 6.63
CA ASP A 68 -11.12 2.19 5.49
C ASP A 68 -11.03 0.66 5.67
N GLY A 69 -11.63 0.12 6.74
CA GLY A 69 -11.55 -1.29 7.11
C GLY A 69 -10.38 -1.65 8.03
N ASN A 70 -9.35 -0.79 8.17
CA ASN A 70 -8.24 -0.97 9.13
C ASN A 70 -8.49 -0.27 10.48
N GLY A 71 -9.63 0.39 10.63
CA GLY A 71 -9.98 1.16 11.83
C GLY A 71 -9.56 2.63 11.78
N PHE A 72 -9.07 3.10 10.64
CA PHE A 72 -8.70 4.49 10.41
C PHE A 72 -9.70 5.17 9.48
N GLN A 73 -9.87 6.49 9.67
CA GLN A 73 -10.68 7.30 8.78
C GLN A 73 -9.91 7.58 7.49
N LEU A 74 -10.60 7.45 6.37
CA LEU A 74 -10.09 7.89 5.09
C LEU A 74 -10.18 9.43 5.04
N THR A 75 -9.07 10.09 4.78
CA THR A 75 -8.94 11.55 4.83
C THR A 75 -7.77 12.03 3.96
N VAL A 76 -7.23 13.23 4.23
CA VAL A 76 -6.04 13.79 3.59
C VAL A 76 -5.13 14.34 4.69
N LEU A 77 -4.08 13.60 5.02
CA LEU A 77 -3.13 13.95 6.08
C LEU A 77 -1.78 14.33 5.49
N GLU A 78 -1.21 15.44 5.94
CA GLU A 78 0.13 15.84 5.51
C GLU A 78 1.19 14.93 6.12
N GLY A 79 2.22 14.63 5.35
CA GLY A 79 3.34 13.75 5.70
C GLY A 79 3.24 12.40 4.98
N ALA A 80 4.08 12.21 3.97
CA ALA A 80 4.24 10.99 3.19
C ALA A 80 5.57 11.00 2.42
N GLY A 81 5.95 9.89 1.81
CA GLY A 81 7.15 9.79 0.99
C GLY A 81 8.42 10.12 1.76
N THR A 82 8.45 9.85 3.06
CA THR A 82 9.49 10.21 4.03
C THR A 82 9.52 11.69 4.46
N TYR A 83 8.77 12.58 3.82
CA TYR A 83 8.74 14.03 4.09
C TYR A 83 7.55 14.44 4.94
N VAL A 84 7.73 15.39 5.83
CA VAL A 84 6.65 15.88 6.73
C VAL A 84 5.72 16.88 6.05
N LYS A 85 6.14 17.49 4.93
CA LYS A 85 5.35 18.52 4.22
C LYS A 85 5.33 18.30 2.71
N ASN A 86 4.26 18.84 2.09
CA ASN A 86 4.04 18.88 0.63
C ASN A 86 3.72 17.53 -0.02
N LEU A 87 3.55 16.48 0.77
CA LEU A 87 2.98 15.20 0.35
C LEU A 87 1.95 14.76 1.38
N TRP A 88 0.88 14.12 0.92
CA TRP A 88 -0.27 13.73 1.74
C TRP A 88 -0.54 12.25 1.62
N ARG A 89 -1.09 11.65 2.68
CA ARG A 89 -1.49 10.25 2.77
C ARG A 89 -2.98 10.11 3.13
N PRO A 90 -3.62 8.96 2.84
CA PRO A 90 -5.06 8.82 2.99
C PRO A 90 -5.53 8.49 4.41
N THR A 91 -4.69 7.88 5.24
CA THR A 91 -5.05 7.42 6.59
C THR A 91 -3.95 7.71 7.59
N ASP A 92 -4.29 7.68 8.87
CA ASP A 92 -3.34 7.89 9.95
C ASP A 92 -2.27 6.81 9.97
N ASP A 93 -2.70 5.54 9.76
CA ASP A 93 -1.79 4.41 9.67
C ASP A 93 -2.24 3.38 8.61
N SER A 94 -1.30 2.59 8.09
CA SER A 94 -1.51 1.55 7.10
C SER A 94 -0.27 0.66 6.98
N MET A 95 -0.33 -0.41 6.15
CA MET A 95 0.83 -1.23 5.81
C MET A 95 1.98 -0.41 5.21
N MET A 96 1.68 0.68 4.47
CA MET A 96 2.71 1.54 3.87
C MET A 96 3.25 2.62 4.82
N HIS A 97 2.68 2.72 6.03
CA HIS A 97 3.17 3.54 7.13
C HIS A 97 3.82 2.70 8.23
N ASN A 98 3.16 1.59 8.61
CA ASN A 98 3.59 0.73 9.70
C ASN A 98 3.18 -0.73 9.43
N ASN A 99 4.13 -1.65 9.46
CA ASN A 99 3.92 -3.08 9.19
C ASN A 99 2.92 -3.79 10.13
N GLY A 100 2.45 -3.12 11.18
CA GLY A 100 1.45 -3.65 12.11
C GLY A 100 0.02 -3.64 11.59
N TYR A 101 -0.26 -2.99 10.46
CA TYR A 101 -1.59 -2.79 9.90
C TYR A 101 -1.74 -3.38 8.50
N GLY A 102 -2.99 -3.48 8.00
CA GLY A 102 -3.29 -3.83 6.62
C GLY A 102 -3.11 -2.66 5.65
N PHE A 103 -3.25 -2.92 4.37
CA PHE A 103 -3.32 -1.86 3.36
C PHE A 103 -4.60 -1.04 3.52
N ASN A 104 -4.50 0.28 3.41
CA ASN A 104 -5.66 1.16 3.35
C ASN A 104 -6.41 1.04 2.02
N ALA A 105 -7.61 1.62 1.93
CA ALA A 105 -8.48 1.46 0.77
C ALA A 105 -7.84 1.87 -0.57
N PRO A 106 -7.14 3.02 -0.70
CA PRO A 106 -6.44 3.37 -1.94
C PRO A 106 -5.35 2.37 -2.33
N SER A 107 -4.62 1.85 -1.34
CA SER A 107 -3.59 0.82 -1.57
C SER A 107 -4.21 -0.49 -2.04
N ARG A 108 -5.33 -0.92 -1.44
CA ARG A 108 -6.07 -2.12 -1.86
C ARG A 108 -6.64 -1.98 -3.27
N GLU A 109 -7.14 -0.80 -3.62
CA GLU A 109 -7.61 -0.50 -4.98
C GLU A 109 -6.48 -0.62 -6.02
N ALA A 110 -5.29 -0.07 -5.72
CA ALA A 110 -4.13 -0.18 -6.59
C ALA A 110 -3.69 -1.65 -6.76
N ILE A 111 -3.68 -2.42 -5.68
CA ILE A 111 -3.38 -3.86 -5.71
C ILE A 111 -4.42 -4.61 -6.56
N TYR A 112 -5.71 -4.33 -6.36
CA TYR A 112 -6.81 -4.95 -7.12
C TYR A 112 -6.65 -4.67 -8.62
N LYS A 113 -6.48 -3.40 -9.01
CA LYS A 113 -6.26 -3.00 -10.41
C LYS A 113 -5.09 -3.76 -11.03
N ARG A 114 -3.99 -3.89 -10.29
CA ARG A 114 -2.80 -4.59 -10.75
C ARG A 114 -3.02 -6.09 -10.92
N VAL A 115 -3.68 -6.74 -9.95
CA VAL A 115 -4.01 -8.17 -10.01
C VAL A 115 -4.93 -8.43 -11.18
N MET A 116 -6.03 -7.69 -11.30
CA MET A 116 -7.04 -7.91 -12.33
C MET A 116 -6.52 -7.66 -13.74
N SER A 117 -5.71 -6.61 -13.93
CA SER A 117 -5.10 -6.34 -15.23
C SER A 117 -4.13 -7.44 -15.67
N LEU A 118 -3.39 -8.03 -14.74
CA LEU A 118 -2.44 -9.12 -15.04
C LEU A 118 -3.14 -10.46 -15.25
N SER A 119 -4.22 -10.74 -14.50
CA SER A 119 -4.94 -12.02 -14.59
C SER A 119 -5.87 -12.11 -15.79
N ASN A 120 -6.51 -11.02 -16.17
CA ASN A 120 -7.47 -10.97 -17.27
C ASN A 120 -6.85 -10.55 -18.61
N GLY A 121 -5.69 -9.89 -18.57
CA GLY A 121 -5.03 -9.36 -19.76
C GLY A 121 -5.80 -8.21 -20.42
N SER A 122 -5.41 -7.85 -21.64
CA SER A 122 -6.14 -6.87 -22.44
C SER A 122 -7.28 -7.57 -23.23
N PRO A 123 -8.52 -7.03 -23.25
CA PRO A 123 -8.94 -5.68 -22.89
C PRO A 123 -9.68 -5.57 -21.53
N TRP A 124 -9.07 -5.93 -20.41
CA TRP A 124 -9.72 -5.74 -19.12
C TRP A 124 -9.85 -4.23 -18.82
N GLU A 125 -11.05 -3.81 -18.43
CA GLU A 125 -11.35 -2.45 -18.00
C GLU A 125 -11.69 -2.45 -16.52
N TYR A 126 -11.23 -1.43 -15.79
CA TYR A 126 -11.50 -1.28 -14.38
C TYR A 126 -12.94 -0.85 -14.14
N ASP A 127 -13.67 -1.57 -13.28
CA ASP A 127 -14.98 -1.19 -12.77
C ASP A 127 -14.89 -0.89 -11.26
N TYR A 128 -15.30 0.32 -10.88
CA TYR A 128 -15.26 0.77 -9.49
C TYR A 128 -16.23 0.00 -8.60
N GLU A 129 -17.43 -0.32 -9.07
CA GLU A 129 -18.42 -1.05 -8.28
C GLU A 129 -18.03 -2.51 -8.05
N GLU A 130 -17.38 -3.14 -9.04
CA GLU A 130 -16.79 -4.46 -8.85
C GLU A 130 -15.68 -4.42 -7.78
N PHE A 131 -14.81 -3.42 -7.84
CA PHE A 131 -13.77 -3.25 -6.82
C PHE A 131 -14.39 -3.07 -5.43
N VAL A 132 -15.34 -2.14 -5.27
CA VAL A 132 -15.93 -1.86 -3.96
C VAL A 132 -16.68 -3.07 -3.41
N THR A 133 -17.40 -3.79 -4.26
CA THR A 133 -18.08 -5.04 -3.87
C THR A 133 -17.07 -6.07 -3.35
N PHE A 134 -15.97 -6.24 -4.06
CA PHE A 134 -14.88 -7.13 -3.65
C PHE A 134 -14.24 -6.65 -2.33
N ASP A 135 -13.89 -5.37 -2.25
CA ASP A 135 -13.21 -4.79 -1.10
C ASP A 135 -14.04 -4.89 0.18
N GLN A 136 -15.33 -4.53 0.12
CA GLN A 136 -16.24 -4.61 1.27
C GLN A 136 -16.47 -6.04 1.75
N ALA A 137 -16.46 -7.02 0.84
CA ALA A 137 -16.58 -8.44 1.19
C ALA A 137 -15.30 -9.01 1.84
N HIS A 138 -14.15 -8.35 1.65
CA HIS A 138 -12.84 -8.83 2.09
C HIS A 138 -12.10 -7.82 2.97
N LEU A 139 -12.84 -6.91 3.61
CA LEU A 139 -12.23 -5.96 4.55
C LEU A 139 -11.38 -6.69 5.59
N PRO A 140 -10.21 -6.14 5.95
CA PRO A 140 -9.42 -6.69 7.05
C PRO A 140 -10.31 -6.79 8.29
N VAL A 141 -10.50 -8.00 8.77
CA VAL A 141 -11.18 -8.18 10.06
C VAL A 141 -10.33 -7.45 11.09
N ASN A 142 -10.91 -6.44 11.75
CA ASN A 142 -10.22 -5.60 12.74
C ASN A 142 -9.59 -6.49 13.81
N SER A 143 -8.35 -6.89 13.58
CA SER A 143 -7.54 -7.67 14.52
C SER A 143 -7.15 -6.84 15.75
N ALA A 144 -7.41 -5.51 15.73
CA ALA A 144 -7.15 -4.65 16.88
C ALA A 144 -7.99 -5.01 18.11
N SER A 145 -9.15 -5.67 17.92
CA SER A 145 -10.01 -6.14 19.02
C SER A 145 -9.67 -7.55 19.53
N THR A 146 -8.84 -8.32 18.80
CA THR A 146 -8.50 -9.71 19.14
C THR A 146 -7.01 -10.02 19.15
N ARG A 147 -6.16 -9.05 18.88
CA ARG A 147 -4.73 -9.20 19.16
C ARG A 147 -4.49 -9.03 20.65
N THR A 148 -4.61 -10.12 21.40
CA THR A 148 -3.79 -10.27 22.60
C THR A 148 -2.36 -10.00 22.14
N PRO A 149 -1.61 -9.06 22.77
CA PRO A 149 -0.20 -8.91 22.46
C PRO A 149 0.43 -10.30 22.60
N LEU A 150 1.03 -10.80 21.52
CA LEU A 150 1.84 -12.02 21.63
C LEU A 150 2.85 -11.73 22.71
N ARG A 151 2.88 -12.56 23.76
CA ARG A 151 3.91 -12.48 24.79
C ARG A 151 5.25 -12.65 24.08
N ASP A 152 6.28 -11.94 24.57
CA ASP A 152 7.63 -12.00 24.01
C ASP A 152 8.19 -13.43 23.94
N ASP A 153 7.64 -14.36 24.72
CA ASP A 153 7.94 -15.79 24.74
C ASP A 153 7.22 -16.57 23.62
N GLU A 154 6.10 -16.08 23.08
CA GLU A 154 5.38 -16.73 21.96
C GLU A 154 5.93 -16.33 20.57
N GLN A 155 6.72 -15.27 20.45
CA GLN A 155 7.41 -14.91 19.20
C GLN A 155 8.54 -15.88 18.83
N GLN A 156 8.99 -16.69 19.77
CA GLN A 156 10.16 -17.56 19.57
C GLN A 156 9.82 -18.89 18.90
N ASP A 157 8.55 -19.33 18.93
CA ASP A 157 8.13 -20.64 18.43
C ASP A 157 7.58 -20.66 16.99
N PHE A 158 7.41 -19.49 16.34
CA PHE A 158 6.88 -19.44 14.97
C PHE A 158 7.89 -19.88 13.90
N PHE A 159 9.17 -20.01 14.25
CA PHE A 159 10.22 -20.54 13.40
C PHE A 159 11.01 -21.63 14.14
N ASP A 160 10.51 -22.87 14.06
CA ASP A 160 11.33 -24.00 14.44
C ASP A 160 12.55 -24.05 13.52
N LYS A 161 13.71 -23.73 14.09
CA LYS A 161 14.99 -23.71 13.36
C LYS A 161 15.34 -25.08 12.77
N GLU A 162 14.82 -26.18 13.31
CA GLU A 162 15.00 -27.52 12.74
C GLU A 162 14.09 -27.77 11.54
N GLU A 163 12.86 -27.28 11.54
CA GLU A 163 11.98 -27.37 10.38
C GLU A 163 12.46 -26.48 9.22
N MET A 164 12.96 -25.28 9.52
CA MET A 164 13.56 -24.40 8.51
C MET A 164 14.78 -25.02 7.83
N ARG A 165 15.54 -25.89 8.53
CA ARG A 165 16.68 -26.61 7.96
C ARG A 165 16.26 -27.74 7.00
N LYS A 166 15.02 -28.22 7.09
CA LYS A 166 14.47 -29.29 6.24
C LYS A 166 13.89 -28.72 4.94
N LEU A 167 13.63 -27.41 4.86
CA LEU A 167 13.16 -26.79 3.64
C LEU A 167 14.25 -26.85 2.56
N PRO A 168 13.91 -27.20 1.31
CA PRO A 168 14.88 -27.18 0.22
C PRO A 168 15.45 -25.77 0.11
N ARG A 169 16.78 -25.67 0.12
CA ARG A 169 17.45 -24.39 -0.11
C ARG A 169 17.08 -23.92 -1.50
N LEU A 170 16.32 -22.84 -1.59
CA LEU A 170 16.12 -22.14 -2.85
C LEU A 170 17.50 -21.65 -3.29
N HIS A 171 18.00 -22.22 -4.38
CA HIS A 171 19.19 -21.69 -5.02
C HIS A 171 18.89 -20.25 -5.45
N SER A 172 19.85 -19.37 -5.22
CA SER A 172 19.77 -18.02 -5.77
C SER A 172 19.47 -18.15 -7.27
N PRO A 173 18.55 -17.34 -7.82
CA PRO A 173 18.27 -17.38 -9.25
C PRO A 173 19.59 -17.20 -10.00
N ILE A 174 19.93 -18.17 -10.83
CA ILE A 174 21.09 -18.07 -11.71
C ILE A 174 20.69 -17.03 -12.77
N PHE A 175 21.18 -15.81 -12.63
CA PHE A 175 21.12 -14.83 -13.70
C PHE A 175 22.04 -15.33 -14.81
N THR A 176 21.51 -16.07 -15.78
CA THR A 176 22.17 -16.28 -17.06
C THR A 176 22.12 -14.93 -17.78
N GLY A 177 23.24 -14.23 -17.73
CA GLY A 177 23.35 -12.84 -18.14
C GLY A 177 23.22 -12.64 -19.65
N GLU A 178 22.00 -12.56 -20.14
CA GLU A 178 21.70 -11.81 -21.36
C GLU A 178 21.02 -10.51 -20.95
N ARG A 179 21.76 -9.41 -21.07
CA ARG A 179 21.20 -8.05 -20.94
C ARG A 179 20.23 -7.87 -22.09
N ILE A 180 18.95 -7.71 -21.78
CA ILE A 180 17.99 -7.19 -22.75
C ILE A 180 18.39 -5.71 -22.99
N PRO A 181 18.73 -5.33 -24.23
CA PRO A 181 19.01 -3.92 -24.52
C PRO A 181 17.71 -3.11 -24.38
N PHE A 182 17.84 -1.94 -23.74
CA PHE A 182 16.77 -0.95 -23.62
C PHE A 182 16.46 -0.33 -24.99
#